data_8745fb9b8a3808553537e22fc94dc286
#
_entry.id   8745fb9b8a3808553537e22fc94dc286
#
_cell.length_a   1.000
_cell.length_b   1.000
_cell.length_c   1.000
_cell.angle_alpha   90.00
_cell.angle_beta   90.00
_cell.angle_gamma   90.00
#
_symmetry.space_group_name_H-M   'P 1'
#
loop_
_entity.id
_entity.type
_entity.pdbx_description
1 polymer ?
#
loop_
_entity_poly.entity_id
_entity_poly.type
_entity_poly.pdbx_seq_one_letter_code
_entity_poly.pdbx_strand_id
1 'polypeptide(L)'
;MQRLPMWCVIPAAGRGNRLRTLTAGCPKALLEVSGRPLVEHLLDRLHEPFTDVCLVTSPDHFGSFRRLLGNRYQDLRLHLTVQTEPTGVADAVSQAAGVVRGPFVVLMGDCYYDSDLSSFPLQWQNQDSHGAVLVEPADEAGGQPMGLVTLAGNRIGRIFKAPWEGETEWRVCGAFLFPESFFAVAAAMPRAESGEFELEDVVTRLIATGATFHAIPYEGWRRNINTPDDVAAVEERIAAGPAPRLGD
;
A
#
# COMPACT_ATOMS: atom_id res chain seq x y z
N MET A 1 24.66 11.44 2.75
CA MET A 1 23.89 10.79 3.84
C MET A 1 23.74 9.33 3.49
N GLN A 2 23.97 8.43 4.45
CA GLN A 2 23.74 6.99 4.24
C GLN A 2 22.23 6.77 4.22
N ARG A 3 21.72 6.18 3.14
CA ARG A 3 20.29 5.86 3.01
C ARG A 3 19.94 4.77 4.02
N LEU A 4 18.89 4.99 4.81
CA LEU A 4 18.42 3.98 5.75
C LEU A 4 17.73 2.85 4.96
N PRO A 5 18.07 1.58 5.23
CA PRO A 5 17.37 0.46 4.63
C PRO A 5 15.89 0.51 5.03
N MET A 6 15.02 0.26 4.06
CA MET A 6 13.58 0.38 4.21
C MET A 6 12.89 -0.98 4.07
N TRP A 7 11.99 -1.27 4.99
CA TRP A 7 11.06 -2.37 4.89
C TRP A 7 9.83 -1.98 4.09
N CYS A 8 9.28 -2.94 3.34
CA CYS A 8 7.95 -2.84 2.76
C CYS A 8 7.06 -3.94 3.32
N VAL A 9 5.83 -3.62 3.69
CA VAL A 9 4.80 -4.58 4.07
C VAL A 9 3.69 -4.56 3.02
N ILE A 10 3.37 -5.72 2.46
CA ILE A 10 2.32 -5.86 1.45
C ILE A 10 1.21 -6.75 2.02
N PRO A 11 0.06 -6.18 2.45
CA PRO A 11 -1.10 -6.95 2.83
C PRO A 11 -1.74 -7.60 1.60
N ALA A 12 -1.68 -8.92 1.53
CA ALA A 12 -2.17 -9.76 0.44
C ALA A 12 -3.12 -10.88 0.90
N ALA A 13 -3.65 -10.80 2.13
CA ALA A 13 -4.56 -11.79 2.69
C ALA A 13 -6.03 -11.63 2.24
N GLY A 14 -6.37 -10.52 1.57
CA GLY A 14 -7.73 -10.19 1.15
C GLY A 14 -8.31 -11.20 0.15
N ARG A 15 -9.56 -11.61 0.38
CA ARG A 15 -10.25 -12.66 -0.42
C ARG A 15 -10.69 -12.24 -1.81
N GLY A 16 -10.52 -10.97 -2.21
CA GLY A 16 -10.87 -10.50 -3.57
C GLY A 16 -12.31 -10.76 -4.01
N ASN A 17 -13.28 -10.72 -3.09
CA ASN A 17 -14.67 -11.15 -3.33
C ASN A 17 -15.36 -10.52 -4.55
N ARG A 18 -14.98 -9.29 -4.92
CA ARG A 18 -15.55 -8.57 -6.07
C ARG A 18 -15.01 -9.06 -7.43
N LEU A 19 -13.88 -9.75 -7.43
CA LEU A 19 -13.23 -10.31 -8.63
C LEU A 19 -13.27 -11.84 -8.66
N ARG A 20 -14.18 -12.48 -7.93
CA ARG A 20 -14.26 -13.95 -7.81
C ARG A 20 -14.26 -14.68 -9.14
N THR A 21 -14.87 -14.12 -10.18
CA THR A 21 -14.90 -14.70 -11.52
C THR A 21 -13.54 -14.70 -12.21
N LEU A 22 -12.69 -13.70 -11.93
CA LEU A 22 -11.34 -13.60 -12.49
C LEU A 22 -10.29 -14.25 -11.61
N THR A 23 -10.45 -14.15 -10.29
CA THR A 23 -9.44 -14.67 -9.35
C THR A 23 -9.61 -16.15 -9.06
N ALA A 24 -10.76 -16.77 -9.42
CA ALA A 24 -11.09 -18.15 -9.06
C ALA A 24 -10.85 -18.46 -7.56
N GLY A 25 -11.01 -17.45 -6.69
CA GLY A 25 -10.77 -17.55 -5.24
C GLY A 25 -9.34 -17.23 -4.80
N CYS A 26 -8.42 -16.94 -5.72
CA CYS A 26 -7.07 -16.47 -5.38
C CYS A 26 -7.08 -15.02 -4.87
N PRO A 27 -6.10 -14.61 -4.03
CA PRO A 27 -5.90 -13.22 -3.67
C PRO A 27 -5.65 -12.34 -4.90
N LYS A 28 -6.12 -11.08 -4.88
CA LYS A 28 -5.87 -10.12 -5.96
C LYS A 28 -4.38 -9.98 -6.31
N ALA A 29 -3.50 -10.04 -5.31
CA ALA A 29 -2.06 -9.94 -5.52
C ALA A 29 -1.47 -11.07 -6.40
N LEU A 30 -2.19 -12.21 -6.53
CA LEU A 30 -1.83 -13.31 -7.43
C LEU A 30 -2.58 -13.27 -8.77
N LEU A 31 -3.47 -12.29 -8.98
CA LEU A 31 -4.16 -12.12 -10.25
C LEU A 31 -3.13 -11.83 -11.35
N GLU A 32 -3.22 -12.55 -12.45
CA GLU A 32 -2.37 -12.30 -13.62
C GLU A 32 -2.83 -11.04 -14.37
N VAL A 33 -1.87 -10.16 -14.64
CA VAL A 33 -2.02 -8.96 -15.45
C VAL A 33 -0.90 -8.96 -16.47
N SER A 34 -1.21 -8.94 -17.74
CA SER A 34 -0.23 -9.09 -18.83
C SER A 34 0.70 -10.31 -18.65
N GLY A 35 0.12 -11.45 -18.21
CA GLY A 35 0.83 -12.73 -18.07
C GLY A 35 1.75 -12.82 -16.84
N ARG A 36 1.67 -11.88 -15.89
CA ARG A 36 2.44 -11.89 -14.64
C ARG A 36 1.55 -11.57 -13.44
N PRO A 37 1.77 -12.19 -12.27
CA PRO A 37 1.06 -11.85 -11.05
C PRO A 37 1.22 -10.38 -10.63
N LEU A 38 0.14 -9.75 -10.18
CA LEU A 38 0.14 -8.35 -9.77
C LEU A 38 1.22 -8.03 -8.72
N VAL A 39 1.48 -8.95 -7.80
CA VAL A 39 2.53 -8.79 -6.79
C VAL A 39 3.93 -8.62 -7.39
N GLU A 40 4.22 -9.27 -8.52
CA GLU A 40 5.51 -9.11 -9.19
C GLU A 40 5.66 -7.72 -9.81
N HIS A 41 4.57 -7.19 -10.42
CA HIS A 41 4.56 -5.80 -10.90
C HIS A 41 4.82 -4.81 -9.76
N LEU A 42 4.30 -5.09 -8.57
CA LEU A 42 4.51 -4.26 -7.39
C LEU A 42 5.96 -4.35 -6.89
N LEU A 43 6.51 -5.56 -6.82
CA LEU A 43 7.91 -5.78 -6.42
C LEU A 43 8.91 -5.14 -7.38
N ASP A 44 8.63 -5.10 -8.67
CA ASP A 44 9.44 -4.42 -9.69
C ASP A 44 9.54 -2.88 -9.47
N ARG A 45 8.72 -2.30 -8.61
CA ARG A 45 8.75 -0.86 -8.27
C ARG A 45 9.55 -0.55 -7.01
N LEU A 46 10.13 -1.59 -6.39
CA LEU A 46 10.85 -1.47 -5.13
C LEU A 46 12.35 -1.62 -5.38
N HIS A 47 13.03 -0.50 -5.52
CA HIS A 47 14.49 -0.45 -5.61
C HIS A 47 15.08 0.14 -4.31
N GLU A 48 16.39 0.35 -4.24
CA GLU A 48 17.02 1.02 -3.09
C GLU A 48 16.25 2.33 -2.74
N PRO A 49 15.83 2.54 -1.48
CA PRO A 49 16.35 1.95 -0.24
C PRO A 49 15.65 0.68 0.26
N PHE A 50 14.70 0.10 -0.48
CA PHE A 50 14.03 -1.11 -0.06
C PHE A 50 14.99 -2.31 -0.05
N THR A 51 15.03 -3.05 1.05
CA THR A 51 15.89 -4.23 1.23
C THR A 51 15.09 -5.49 1.57
N ASP A 52 13.96 -5.33 2.24
CA ASP A 52 13.14 -6.41 2.76
C ASP A 52 11.67 -6.15 2.48
N VAL A 53 10.95 -7.20 2.09
CA VAL A 53 9.50 -7.16 1.89
C VAL A 53 8.84 -8.24 2.71
N CYS A 54 7.87 -7.86 3.55
CA CYS A 54 7.00 -8.76 4.27
C CYS A 54 5.64 -8.85 3.57
N LEU A 55 5.34 -10.00 2.96
CA LEU A 55 4.03 -10.28 2.39
C LEU A 55 3.16 -10.93 3.47
N VAL A 56 2.01 -10.35 3.73
CA VAL A 56 1.02 -10.90 4.67
C VAL A 56 -0.06 -11.61 3.88
N THR A 57 -0.12 -12.93 4.01
CA THR A 57 -1.02 -13.78 3.23
C THR A 57 -2.09 -14.42 4.11
N SER A 58 -3.14 -15.00 3.51
CA SER A 58 -4.01 -15.92 4.23
C SER A 58 -3.36 -17.32 4.36
N PRO A 59 -3.80 -18.16 5.32
CA PRO A 59 -3.31 -19.53 5.46
C PRO A 59 -3.43 -20.33 4.16
N ASP A 60 -4.57 -20.21 3.47
CA ASP A 60 -4.90 -20.96 2.26
C ASP A 60 -3.94 -20.66 1.09
N HIS A 61 -3.36 -19.46 1.04
CA HIS A 61 -2.54 -18.98 -0.07
C HIS A 61 -1.05 -18.85 0.26
N PHE A 62 -0.64 -19.11 1.50
CA PHE A 62 0.78 -19.09 1.92
C PHE A 62 1.67 -19.94 1.00
N GLY A 63 1.22 -21.19 0.71
CA GLY A 63 1.96 -22.10 -0.16
C GLY A 63 2.08 -21.59 -1.61
N SER A 64 1.08 -20.86 -2.10
CA SER A 64 1.11 -20.28 -3.46
C SER A 64 2.13 -19.15 -3.56
N PHE A 65 2.12 -18.20 -2.63
CA PHE A 65 3.13 -17.15 -2.57
C PHE A 65 4.54 -17.72 -2.38
N ARG A 66 4.70 -18.72 -1.51
CA ARG A 66 6.00 -19.35 -1.27
C ARG A 66 6.56 -20.03 -2.51
N ARG A 67 5.72 -20.72 -3.29
CA ARG A 67 6.15 -21.35 -4.56
C ARG A 67 6.49 -20.32 -5.63
N LEU A 68 5.69 -19.26 -5.75
CA LEU A 68 5.88 -18.23 -6.76
C LEU A 68 7.15 -17.41 -6.52
N LEU A 69 7.33 -16.92 -5.29
CA LEU A 69 8.31 -15.88 -4.99
C LEU A 69 9.54 -16.40 -4.24
N GLY A 70 9.45 -17.57 -3.57
CA GLY A 70 10.54 -18.06 -2.73
C GLY A 70 10.80 -17.18 -1.51
N ASN A 71 12.06 -16.91 -1.24
CA ASN A 71 12.54 -16.03 -0.16
C ASN A 71 13.34 -14.82 -0.65
N ARG A 72 13.40 -14.61 -1.97
CA ARG A 72 14.10 -13.51 -2.61
C ARG A 72 13.46 -13.17 -3.94
N TYR A 73 13.38 -11.89 -4.24
CA TYR A 73 12.97 -11.35 -5.53
C TYR A 73 13.95 -10.26 -5.93
N GLN A 74 14.75 -10.50 -6.98
CA GLN A 74 15.88 -9.62 -7.34
C GLN A 74 16.76 -9.35 -6.09
N ASP A 75 16.93 -8.08 -5.69
CA ASP A 75 17.74 -7.68 -4.53
C ASP A 75 16.95 -7.66 -3.21
N LEU A 76 15.64 -7.89 -3.25
CA LEU A 76 14.75 -7.87 -2.11
C LEU A 76 14.74 -9.21 -1.36
N ARG A 77 14.89 -9.20 -0.04
CA ARG A 77 14.62 -10.36 0.82
C ARG A 77 13.13 -10.44 1.10
N LEU A 78 12.54 -11.62 0.88
CA LEU A 78 11.10 -11.82 1.05
C LEU A 78 10.81 -12.62 2.32
N HIS A 79 9.90 -12.09 3.12
CA HIS A 79 9.35 -12.68 4.33
C HIS A 79 7.86 -12.92 4.14
N LEU A 80 7.36 -14.05 4.62
CA LEU A 80 5.94 -14.37 4.55
C LEU A 80 5.39 -14.51 5.97
N THR A 81 4.32 -13.79 6.26
CA THR A 81 3.52 -13.93 7.49
C THR A 81 2.07 -14.25 7.14
N VAL A 82 1.28 -14.63 8.13
CA VAL A 82 -0.10 -15.09 7.90
C VAL A 82 -1.06 -14.27 8.75
N GLN A 83 -2.09 -13.73 8.11
CA GLN A 83 -3.30 -13.25 8.76
C GLN A 83 -4.33 -14.38 8.76
N THR A 84 -4.66 -14.92 9.92
CA THR A 84 -5.60 -16.05 10.04
C THR A 84 -7.06 -15.63 9.89
N GLU A 85 -7.41 -14.46 10.38
CA GLU A 85 -8.75 -13.90 10.29
C GLU A 85 -8.74 -12.58 9.52
N PRO A 86 -9.64 -12.37 8.54
CA PRO A 86 -9.67 -11.15 7.72
C PRO A 86 -10.34 -9.99 8.49
N THR A 87 -9.68 -9.45 9.48
CA THR A 87 -10.16 -8.41 10.40
C THR A 87 -9.72 -6.99 10.01
N GLY A 88 -9.32 -6.78 8.75
CA GLY A 88 -8.96 -5.50 8.19
C GLY A 88 -7.47 -5.39 7.82
N VAL A 89 -7.14 -4.31 7.12
CA VAL A 89 -5.80 -4.13 6.54
C VAL A 89 -4.75 -3.82 7.62
N ALA A 90 -5.10 -3.00 8.62
CA ALA A 90 -4.16 -2.69 9.70
C ALA A 90 -3.85 -3.92 10.57
N ASP A 91 -4.81 -4.85 10.74
CA ASP A 91 -4.55 -6.12 11.39
C ASP A 91 -3.60 -6.98 10.55
N ALA A 92 -3.81 -7.04 9.22
CA ALA A 92 -2.87 -7.72 8.32
C ALA A 92 -1.44 -7.18 8.49
N VAL A 93 -1.27 -5.86 8.45
CA VAL A 93 0.04 -5.22 8.64
C VAL A 93 0.62 -5.54 10.01
N SER A 94 -0.21 -5.65 11.05
CA SER A 94 0.23 -6.00 12.41
C SER A 94 0.87 -7.38 12.50
N GLN A 95 0.55 -8.31 11.59
CA GLN A 95 1.20 -9.64 11.53
C GLN A 95 2.70 -9.55 11.16
N ALA A 96 3.16 -8.40 10.68
CA ALA A 96 4.57 -8.16 10.37
C ALA A 96 5.41 -7.74 11.60
N ALA A 97 4.81 -7.50 12.77
CA ALA A 97 5.47 -7.00 13.98
C ALA A 97 6.68 -7.85 14.44
N GLY A 98 6.64 -9.17 14.20
CA GLY A 98 7.74 -10.09 14.54
C GLY A 98 8.96 -9.98 13.62
N VAL A 99 8.83 -9.36 12.45
CA VAL A 99 9.81 -9.36 11.36
C VAL A 99 10.36 -7.97 11.08
N VAL A 100 9.47 -6.99 10.91
CA VAL A 100 9.82 -5.60 10.56
C VAL A 100 10.55 -4.90 11.70
N ARG A 101 11.55 -4.10 11.35
CA ARG A 101 12.31 -3.26 12.28
C ARG A 101 12.45 -1.85 11.72
N GLY A 102 12.27 -0.85 12.58
CA GLY A 102 12.32 0.55 12.19
C GLY A 102 11.11 1.03 11.38
N PRO A 103 11.21 2.19 10.72
CA PRO A 103 10.16 2.70 9.86
C PRO A 103 9.98 1.80 8.63
N PHE A 104 8.75 1.72 8.12
CA PHE A 104 8.42 0.85 7.01
C PHE A 104 7.32 1.44 6.14
N VAL A 105 7.31 1.03 4.87
CA VAL A 105 6.27 1.38 3.91
C VAL A 105 5.24 0.25 3.85
N VAL A 106 3.97 0.58 3.86
CA VAL A 106 2.87 -0.33 3.50
C VAL A 106 2.47 -0.02 2.07
N LEU A 107 2.43 -1.04 1.20
CA LEU A 107 1.86 -0.95 -0.15
C LEU A 107 0.68 -1.88 -0.27
N MET A 108 -0.46 -1.34 -0.70
CA MET A 108 -1.66 -2.15 -0.92
C MET A 108 -1.44 -3.16 -2.04
N GLY A 109 -1.62 -4.46 -1.73
CA GLY A 109 -1.34 -5.57 -2.65
C GLY A 109 -2.30 -5.71 -3.84
N ASP A 110 -3.30 -4.82 -3.95
CA ASP A 110 -4.25 -4.75 -5.05
C ASP A 110 -4.10 -3.49 -5.92
N CYS A 111 -3.00 -2.77 -5.76
CA CYS A 111 -2.66 -1.60 -6.58
C CYS A 111 -1.57 -1.94 -7.61
N TYR A 112 -1.72 -1.37 -8.80
CA TYR A 112 -0.66 -1.28 -9.80
C TYR A 112 -0.10 0.15 -9.82
N TYR A 113 1.22 0.27 -9.93
CA TYR A 113 1.94 1.53 -10.12
C TYR A 113 2.82 1.42 -11.36
N ASP A 114 2.89 2.46 -12.17
CA ASP A 114 3.75 2.47 -13.37
C ASP A 114 5.14 3.07 -13.12
N SER A 115 5.33 3.75 -12.01
CA SER A 115 6.56 4.46 -11.66
C SER A 115 7.27 3.83 -10.45
N ASP A 116 8.56 4.10 -10.31
CA ASP A 116 9.38 3.68 -9.18
C ASP A 116 8.88 4.31 -7.87
N LEU A 117 8.73 3.47 -6.84
CA LEU A 117 8.26 3.89 -5.52
C LEU A 117 9.40 4.21 -4.54
N SER A 118 10.66 4.07 -4.95
CA SER A 118 11.83 4.31 -4.09
C SER A 118 11.97 5.78 -3.69
N SER A 119 11.45 6.69 -4.49
CA SER A 119 11.41 8.13 -4.17
C SER A 119 10.55 8.45 -2.94
N PHE A 120 9.52 7.66 -2.66
CA PHE A 120 8.60 7.90 -1.56
C PHE A 120 9.29 7.92 -0.19
N PRO A 121 9.99 6.85 0.25
CA PRO A 121 10.72 6.89 1.51
C PRO A 121 11.90 7.88 1.50
N LEU A 122 12.51 8.15 0.36
CA LEU A 122 13.60 9.13 0.27
C LEU A 122 13.12 10.56 0.48
N GLN A 123 11.94 10.92 -0.06
CA GLN A 123 11.33 12.23 0.18
C GLN A 123 10.95 12.39 1.65
N TRP A 124 10.41 11.33 2.30
CA TRP A 124 10.10 11.36 3.73
C TRP A 124 11.33 11.57 4.60
N GLN A 125 12.49 10.94 4.31
CA GLN A 125 13.72 11.08 5.08
C GLN A 125 14.26 12.52 5.14
N ASN A 126 13.86 13.35 4.18
CA ASN A 126 14.23 14.77 4.13
C ASN A 126 13.25 15.69 4.87
N GLN A 127 12.26 15.14 5.54
CA GLN A 127 11.22 15.89 6.25
C GLN A 127 11.26 15.62 7.75
N ASP A 128 10.92 16.62 8.54
CA ASP A 128 10.68 16.45 9.99
C ASP A 128 9.29 15.84 10.20
N SER A 129 9.20 14.53 10.01
CA SER A 129 7.94 13.79 9.99
C SER A 129 8.10 12.39 10.58
N HIS A 130 7.06 11.93 11.29
CA HIS A 130 7.00 10.58 11.84
C HIS A 130 6.54 9.56 10.79
N GLY A 131 5.75 10.00 9.81
CA GLY A 131 5.24 9.16 8.74
C GLY A 131 4.83 9.97 7.52
N ALA A 132 4.42 9.27 6.46
CA ALA A 132 3.95 9.87 5.23
C ALA A 132 2.83 9.04 4.58
N VAL A 133 2.04 9.69 3.76
CA VAL A 133 1.03 9.04 2.92
C VAL A 133 1.24 9.49 1.48
N LEU A 134 1.30 8.55 0.57
CA LEU A 134 1.32 8.83 -0.86
C LEU A 134 -0.08 9.25 -1.30
N VAL A 135 -0.19 10.38 -1.97
CA VAL A 135 -1.48 10.97 -2.35
C VAL A 135 -1.53 11.31 -3.83
N GLU A 136 -2.73 11.37 -4.36
CA GLU A 136 -3.02 11.84 -5.72
C GLU A 136 -4.22 12.78 -5.69
N PRO A 137 -4.43 13.62 -6.73
CA PRO A 137 -5.63 14.43 -6.83
C PRO A 137 -6.90 13.56 -6.72
N ALA A 138 -7.86 14.01 -5.93
CA ALA A 138 -9.19 13.42 -5.88
C ALA A 138 -9.97 13.97 -7.08
N ASP A 139 -10.43 13.09 -7.97
CA ASP A 139 -11.29 13.41 -9.09
C ASP A 139 -12.66 12.74 -8.94
N GLU A 140 -13.66 13.34 -9.58
CA GLU A 140 -15.04 12.80 -9.56
C GLU A 140 -15.17 11.44 -10.25
N ALA A 141 -14.26 11.12 -11.17
CA ALA A 141 -14.31 9.93 -12.02
C ALA A 141 -13.67 8.69 -11.38
N GLY A 142 -13.06 8.82 -10.22
CA GLY A 142 -12.09 7.87 -9.69
C GLY A 142 -12.59 6.66 -8.94
N GLY A 143 -13.81 6.21 -9.11
CA GLY A 143 -14.25 4.94 -8.48
C GLY A 143 -14.43 5.02 -6.96
N GLN A 144 -14.45 3.88 -6.28
CA GLN A 144 -14.68 3.80 -4.83
C GLN A 144 -13.72 4.66 -4.03
N PRO A 145 -14.20 5.46 -3.07
CA PRO A 145 -13.34 6.34 -2.28
C PRO A 145 -12.32 5.51 -1.50
N MET A 146 -11.07 5.64 -1.85
CA MET A 146 -9.96 5.41 -0.93
C MET A 146 -9.94 6.56 0.08
N GLY A 147 -9.16 6.46 1.16
CA GLY A 147 -9.13 7.51 2.16
C GLY A 147 -8.92 8.90 1.57
N LEU A 148 -9.80 9.83 1.91
CA LEU A 148 -9.66 11.25 1.58
C LEU A 148 -8.76 11.94 2.59
N VAL A 149 -8.05 12.97 2.17
CA VAL A 149 -7.02 13.63 2.98
C VAL A 149 -7.25 15.13 3.01
N THR A 150 -7.33 15.72 4.20
CA THR A 150 -7.24 17.18 4.36
C THR A 150 -5.80 17.57 4.68
N LEU A 151 -5.32 18.64 4.07
CA LEU A 151 -3.95 19.11 4.23
C LEU A 151 -3.88 20.50 4.86
N ALA A 152 -2.87 20.72 5.70
CA ALA A 152 -2.41 22.03 6.14
C ALA A 152 -0.97 22.22 5.60
N GLY A 153 -0.85 22.86 4.45
CA GLY A 153 0.36 22.79 3.63
C GLY A 153 0.57 21.36 3.13
N ASN A 154 1.72 20.74 3.45
CA ASN A 154 1.98 19.32 3.14
C ASN A 154 1.69 18.38 4.34
N ARG A 155 1.26 18.91 5.48
CA ARG A 155 0.91 18.09 6.67
C ARG A 155 -0.50 17.56 6.55
N ILE A 156 -0.68 16.28 6.87
CA ILE A 156 -1.99 15.64 6.95
C ILE A 156 -2.69 16.15 8.20
N GLY A 157 -3.82 16.83 8.01
CA GLY A 157 -4.71 17.23 9.08
C GLY A 157 -5.65 16.11 9.51
N ARG A 158 -6.28 15.47 8.51
CA ARG A 158 -7.22 14.37 8.70
C ARG A 158 -7.16 13.41 7.53
N ILE A 159 -7.38 12.13 7.81
CA ILE A 159 -7.60 11.08 6.82
C ILE A 159 -8.91 10.37 7.16
N PHE A 160 -9.77 10.12 6.18
CA PHE A 160 -11.09 9.56 6.41
C PHE A 160 -11.65 8.86 5.17
N LYS A 161 -12.52 7.89 5.38
CA LYS A 161 -13.32 7.27 4.33
C LYS A 161 -14.69 7.95 4.30
N ALA A 162 -14.98 8.66 3.22
CA ALA A 162 -16.30 9.25 2.97
C ALA A 162 -16.57 9.26 1.47
N PRO A 163 -17.85 9.36 1.05
CA PRO A 163 -18.14 9.79 -0.30
C PRO A 163 -17.45 11.12 -0.57
N TRP A 164 -16.90 11.28 -1.79
CA TRP A 164 -16.31 12.56 -2.17
C TRP A 164 -17.41 13.61 -2.31
N GLU A 165 -17.30 14.68 -1.53
CA GLU A 165 -18.26 15.81 -1.52
C GLU A 165 -17.65 17.10 -2.06
N GLY A 166 -16.46 17.02 -2.69
CA GLY A 166 -15.75 18.17 -3.23
C GLY A 166 -14.99 19.00 -2.19
N GLU A 167 -14.94 18.54 -0.95
CA GLU A 167 -14.27 19.26 0.14
C GLU A 167 -12.75 18.99 0.22
N THR A 168 -12.25 17.97 -0.46
CA THR A 168 -10.84 17.63 -0.46
C THR A 168 -10.31 17.44 -1.87
N GLU A 169 -9.12 17.99 -2.12
CA GLU A 169 -8.44 17.87 -3.41
C GLU A 169 -7.56 16.62 -3.52
N TRP A 170 -7.40 15.85 -2.43
CA TRP A 170 -6.43 14.78 -2.33
C TRP A 170 -7.04 13.50 -1.77
N ARG A 171 -6.61 12.38 -2.36
CA ARG A 171 -6.91 11.02 -1.87
C ARG A 171 -5.65 10.17 -1.71
N VAL A 172 -5.73 9.18 -0.83
CA VAL A 172 -4.66 8.20 -0.63
C VAL A 172 -4.52 7.32 -1.88
N CYS A 173 -3.30 7.07 -2.30
CA CYS A 173 -3.03 6.18 -3.43
C CYS A 173 -2.40 4.83 -3.04
N GLY A 174 -2.77 4.31 -1.86
CA GLY A 174 -2.46 2.92 -1.45
C GLY A 174 -1.05 2.70 -0.91
N ALA A 175 -0.31 3.78 -0.59
CA ALA A 175 1.00 3.69 0.04
C ALA A 175 1.07 4.57 1.30
N PHE A 176 1.58 3.98 2.39
CA PHE A 176 1.74 4.63 3.68
C PHE A 176 3.14 4.35 4.21
N LEU A 177 3.77 5.33 4.82
CA LEU A 177 5.00 5.16 5.59
C LEU A 177 4.69 5.34 7.07
N PHE A 178 5.01 4.34 7.85
CA PHE A 178 4.76 4.32 9.28
C PHE A 178 6.06 4.26 10.09
N PRO A 179 6.09 4.89 11.28
CA PRO A 179 7.10 4.59 12.29
C PRO A 179 6.88 3.19 12.88
N GLU A 180 7.91 2.59 13.47
CA GLU A 180 7.81 1.28 14.15
C GLU A 180 6.75 1.27 15.27
N SER A 181 6.47 2.42 15.87
CA SER A 181 5.39 2.59 16.87
C SER A 181 3.99 2.24 16.35
N PHE A 182 3.82 2.12 15.03
CA PHE A 182 2.60 1.57 14.41
C PHE A 182 2.13 0.31 15.15
N PHE A 183 3.02 -0.65 15.36
CA PHE A 183 2.65 -1.95 15.94
C PHE A 183 2.10 -1.84 17.35
N ALA A 184 2.69 -0.98 18.18
CA ALA A 184 2.20 -0.75 19.55
C ALA A 184 0.86 -0.02 19.55
N VAL A 185 0.68 0.97 18.68
CA VAL A 185 -0.57 1.71 18.53
C VAL A 185 -1.67 0.81 18.02
N ALA A 186 -1.41 0.05 16.95
CA ALA A 186 -2.37 -0.88 16.38
C ALA A 186 -2.84 -1.95 17.40
N ALA A 187 -1.91 -2.50 18.21
CA ALA A 187 -2.24 -3.48 19.25
C ALA A 187 -3.12 -2.90 20.38
N ALA A 188 -3.03 -1.59 20.65
CA ALA A 188 -3.78 -0.92 21.69
C ALA A 188 -5.13 -0.36 21.22
N MET A 189 -5.41 -0.35 19.90
CA MET A 189 -6.66 0.21 19.39
C MET A 189 -7.82 -0.78 19.51
N PRO A 190 -9.00 -0.30 19.94
CA PRO A 190 -10.21 -1.11 19.86
C PRO A 190 -10.55 -1.39 18.37
N ARG A 191 -11.10 -2.55 18.10
CA ARG A 191 -11.65 -2.82 16.75
C ARG A 191 -12.83 -1.87 16.49
N ALA A 192 -12.93 -1.37 15.26
CA ALA A 192 -14.04 -0.53 14.84
C ALA A 192 -15.38 -1.29 14.97
N GLU A 193 -16.51 -0.58 15.05
CA GLU A 193 -17.86 -1.17 15.07
C GLU A 193 -18.14 -2.02 13.81
N SER A 194 -17.51 -1.69 12.68
CA SER A 194 -17.52 -2.50 11.45
C SER A 194 -16.82 -3.86 11.58
N GLY A 195 -16.02 -4.07 12.64
CA GLY A 195 -15.16 -5.22 12.81
C GLY A 195 -13.88 -5.19 11.97
N GLU A 196 -13.74 -4.24 11.05
CA GLU A 196 -12.56 -4.04 10.21
C GLU A 196 -11.65 -2.97 10.83
N PHE A 197 -10.34 -3.20 10.74
CA PHE A 197 -9.32 -2.32 11.28
C PHE A 197 -8.47 -1.77 10.12
N GLU A 198 -8.55 -0.47 9.91
CA GLU A 198 -8.03 0.19 8.73
C GLU A 198 -6.77 1.01 9.01
N LEU A 199 -5.93 1.23 7.99
CA LEU A 199 -4.69 2.00 8.12
C LEU A 199 -4.96 3.47 8.45
N GLU A 200 -6.03 4.03 7.91
CA GLU A 200 -6.46 5.41 8.14
C GLU A 200 -6.78 5.68 9.62
N ASP A 201 -7.32 4.67 10.32
CA ASP A 201 -7.60 4.76 11.75
C ASP A 201 -6.30 4.83 12.55
N VAL A 202 -5.29 4.07 12.16
CA VAL A 202 -3.97 4.11 12.79
C VAL A 202 -3.27 5.44 12.54
N VAL A 203 -3.31 5.98 11.32
CA VAL A 203 -2.78 7.33 11.01
C VAL A 203 -3.47 8.36 11.90
N THR A 204 -4.80 8.34 11.95
CA THR A 204 -5.59 9.26 12.78
C THR A 204 -5.20 9.15 14.24
N ARG A 205 -5.02 7.95 14.76
CA ARG A 205 -4.61 7.72 16.16
C ARG A 205 -3.19 8.22 16.42
N LEU A 206 -2.26 7.97 15.52
CA LEU A 206 -0.88 8.45 15.63
C LEU A 206 -0.84 9.99 15.65
N ILE A 207 -1.57 10.65 14.75
CA ILE A 207 -1.69 12.11 14.72
C ILE A 207 -2.27 12.63 16.04
N ALA A 208 -3.32 12.01 16.58
CA ALA A 208 -3.94 12.39 17.84
C ALA A 208 -2.99 12.25 19.05
N THR A 209 -1.96 11.41 18.94
CA THR A 209 -0.90 11.25 19.96
C THR A 209 0.34 12.10 19.70
N GLY A 210 0.28 13.03 18.74
CA GLY A 210 1.34 14.01 18.47
C GLY A 210 2.28 13.65 17.32
N ALA A 211 2.03 12.54 16.59
CA ALA A 211 2.81 12.24 15.40
C ALA A 211 2.48 13.20 14.24
N THR A 212 3.48 13.53 13.45
CA THR A 212 3.31 14.30 12.21
C THR A 212 3.35 13.37 11.03
N PHE A 213 2.38 13.51 10.14
CA PHE A 213 2.34 12.83 8.84
C PHE A 213 2.34 13.84 7.71
N HIS A 214 3.10 13.59 6.66
CA HIS A 214 3.11 14.41 5.46
C HIS A 214 2.48 13.70 4.27
N ALA A 215 1.81 14.45 3.42
CA ALA A 215 1.37 14.01 2.12
C ALA A 215 2.52 14.16 1.13
N ILE A 216 2.77 13.10 0.35
CA ILE A 216 3.74 13.09 -0.74
C ILE A 216 2.96 12.81 -2.02
N PRO A 217 2.92 13.73 -2.98
CA PRO A 217 2.25 13.52 -4.26
C PRO A 217 2.88 12.37 -5.04
N TYR A 218 2.05 11.50 -5.62
CA TYR A 218 2.49 10.48 -6.56
C TYR A 218 2.55 11.04 -7.97
N GLU A 219 3.72 10.99 -8.57
CA GLU A 219 3.98 11.47 -9.93
C GLU A 219 4.00 10.31 -10.91
N GLY A 220 2.90 9.60 -11.01
CA GLY A 220 2.78 8.46 -11.91
C GLY A 220 1.34 8.08 -12.17
N TRP A 221 1.14 7.06 -12.99
CA TRP A 221 -0.17 6.45 -13.16
C TRP A 221 -0.29 5.23 -12.26
N ARG A 222 -1.42 5.12 -11.58
CA ARG A 222 -1.76 3.96 -10.78
C ARG A 222 -3.20 3.53 -10.97
N ARG A 223 -3.48 2.27 -10.67
CA ARG A 223 -4.84 1.74 -10.65
C ARG A 223 -5.03 0.77 -9.49
N ASN A 224 -6.13 0.93 -8.76
CA ASN A 224 -6.58 -0.08 -7.81
C ASN A 224 -7.43 -1.11 -8.56
N ILE A 225 -7.07 -2.39 -8.48
CA ILE A 225 -7.72 -3.46 -9.25
C ILE A 225 -8.91 -4.00 -8.45
N ASN A 226 -10.12 -3.58 -8.85
CA ASN A 226 -11.38 -3.97 -8.23
C ASN A 226 -12.35 -4.64 -9.21
N THR A 227 -12.21 -4.37 -10.50
CA THR A 227 -13.10 -4.81 -11.57
C THR A 227 -12.29 -5.36 -12.75
N PRO A 228 -12.92 -6.12 -13.68
CA PRO A 228 -12.28 -6.53 -14.93
C PRO A 228 -11.77 -5.34 -15.77
N ASP A 229 -12.50 -4.22 -15.77
CA ASP A 229 -12.11 -3.01 -16.49
C ASP A 229 -10.82 -2.40 -15.90
N ASP A 230 -10.60 -2.53 -14.60
CA ASP A 230 -9.33 -2.11 -13.99
C ASP A 230 -8.15 -2.95 -14.50
N VAL A 231 -8.36 -4.26 -14.68
CA VAL A 231 -7.34 -5.16 -15.25
C VAL A 231 -7.02 -4.73 -16.68
N ALA A 232 -8.06 -4.54 -17.51
CA ALA A 232 -7.88 -4.10 -18.91
C ALA A 232 -7.13 -2.77 -19.00
N ALA A 233 -7.48 -1.79 -18.14
CA ALA A 233 -6.82 -0.49 -18.10
C ALA A 233 -5.33 -0.60 -17.71
N VAL A 234 -4.99 -1.52 -16.80
CA VAL A 234 -3.58 -1.78 -16.43
C VAL A 234 -2.84 -2.45 -17.58
N GLU A 235 -3.45 -3.43 -18.27
CA GLU A 235 -2.85 -4.11 -19.41
C GLU A 235 -2.59 -3.14 -20.58
N GLU A 236 -3.54 -2.25 -20.87
CA GLU A 236 -3.36 -1.16 -21.84
C GLU A 236 -2.20 -0.24 -21.45
N ARG A 237 -2.10 0.12 -20.16
CA ARG A 237 -1.01 0.95 -19.66
C ARG A 237 0.35 0.27 -19.79
N ILE A 238 0.43 -1.02 -19.49
CA ILE A 238 1.66 -1.81 -19.66
C ILE A 238 2.06 -1.87 -21.13
N ALA A 239 1.10 -2.11 -22.04
CA ALA A 239 1.34 -2.18 -23.48
C ALA A 239 1.80 -0.83 -24.06
N ALA A 240 1.30 0.30 -23.52
CA ALA A 240 1.72 1.64 -23.93
C ALA A 240 3.13 2.02 -23.46
N GLY A 241 3.69 1.27 -22.51
CA GLY A 241 5.00 1.57 -21.91
C GLY A 241 4.95 2.74 -20.91
N PRO A 242 6.08 3.04 -20.25
CA PRO A 242 6.15 4.14 -19.31
C PRO A 242 5.88 5.48 -20.02
N ALA A 243 5.16 6.39 -19.35
CA ALA A 243 4.98 7.73 -19.87
C ALA A 243 6.35 8.41 -20.05
N PRO A 244 6.54 9.23 -21.11
CA PRO A 244 7.74 10.04 -21.23
C PRO A 244 7.88 10.89 -19.97
N ARG A 245 9.08 10.91 -19.38
CA ARG A 245 9.35 11.79 -18.24
C ARG A 245 9.19 13.22 -18.70
N LEU A 246 8.43 14.02 -17.95
CA LEU A 246 8.34 15.46 -18.18
C LEU A 246 9.75 16.02 -17.99
N GLY A 247 10.50 16.24 -19.09
CA GLY A 247 11.84 16.84 -19.05
C GLY A 247 12.90 16.19 -19.94
N ASP A 248 12.55 15.23 -20.84
CA ASP A 248 13.44 14.78 -21.93
C ASP A 248 13.24 15.62 -23.19
#